data_ef241bf5be7d7b8407fad231b57a72bd
#
_entry.id   ef241bf5be7d7b8407fad231b57a72bd
#
_cell.length_a   1.000
_cell.length_b   1.000
_cell.length_c   1.000
_cell.angle_alpha   90.00
_cell.angle_beta   90.00
_cell.angle_gamma   90.00
#
_symmetry.space_group_name_H-M   'P 1'
#
loop_
_entity.id
_entity.type
_entity.pdbx_description
1 polymer ?
#
loop_
_entity_poly.entity_id
_entity_poly.type
_entity_poly.pdbx_seq_one_letter_code
_entity_poly.pdbx_strand_id
1 'polypeptide(L)'
;LDLGMMVESNGAKHETPFTLSIEAARGVTTGISAADRAHTIKVAVSSNARPKDLVQPGHIFPLKAQPGGVLSRAGHTEAGCDLARLAGLEPAAVIVEIMNSDGTMARRDDLEKFAHQHELKIGTIADLIHYRLVTEKTTFCLSERLVDTRYGSFLLKTYLDNARHEKHFALIMGDVEGETPPLVRVHHNRSARDLLAIENPGDLKSWSFHSSMERISAEGRGVLVLLYNAETADDVDAAIERSLMPPDTAPQSVGEVVYRELGTGSQILRDLGIHRMRLMSPAFKFTGISGFDLEVTEYVTYDSRGTGT
;
A
#
# COMPACT_ATOMS: atom_id res chain seq x y z
N LEU A 1 -21.65 1.27 -16.13
CA LEU A 1 -23.04 0.85 -15.81
C LEU A 1 -23.87 2.01 -15.24
N ASP A 2 -23.24 3.14 -14.94
CA ASP A 2 -23.90 4.32 -14.35
C ASP A 2 -24.67 4.00 -13.04
N LEU A 3 -24.03 3.22 -12.16
CA LEU A 3 -24.62 2.84 -10.90
C LEU A 3 -24.34 3.90 -9.83
N GLY A 4 -25.41 4.48 -9.27
CA GLY A 4 -25.32 5.39 -8.14
C GLY A 4 -24.88 4.67 -6.85
N MET A 5 -24.22 5.39 -5.94
CA MET A 5 -23.93 4.87 -4.60
C MET A 5 -25.24 4.72 -3.82
N MET A 6 -25.30 3.72 -2.94
CA MET A 6 -26.49 3.43 -2.13
C MET A 6 -26.83 4.56 -1.16
N VAL A 7 -25.82 5.27 -0.66
CA VAL A 7 -25.94 6.39 0.28
C VAL A 7 -24.99 7.52 -0.10
N GLU A 8 -25.40 8.77 0.18
CA GLU A 8 -24.55 9.95 -0.02
C GLU A 8 -23.43 10.04 1.04
N SER A 9 -23.74 9.66 2.27
CA SER A 9 -22.78 9.60 3.39
C SER A 9 -22.76 8.19 3.97
N ASN A 10 -21.57 7.57 3.96
CA ASN A 10 -21.39 6.20 4.43
C ASN A 10 -20.96 6.19 5.89
N GLY A 11 -21.87 5.82 6.79
CA GLY A 11 -21.62 5.67 8.23
C GLY A 11 -21.14 4.28 8.66
N ALA A 12 -20.87 3.36 7.72
CA ALA A 12 -20.40 2.02 8.07
C ALA A 12 -18.94 2.03 8.54
N LYS A 13 -18.61 1.21 9.53
CA LYS A 13 -17.28 1.14 10.15
C LYS A 13 -16.12 0.98 9.12
N HIS A 14 -16.37 0.31 8.01
CA HIS A 14 -15.38 0.05 6.96
C HIS A 14 -15.68 0.83 5.68
N GLU A 15 -16.64 1.73 5.70
CA GLU A 15 -17.05 2.57 4.57
C GLU A 15 -17.24 1.76 3.27
N THR A 16 -17.77 0.53 3.39
CA THR A 16 -17.95 -0.39 2.28
C THR A 16 -18.79 0.27 1.18
N PRO A 17 -18.26 0.43 -0.05
CA PRO A 17 -18.85 1.27 -1.07
C PRO A 17 -19.94 0.53 -1.86
N PHE A 18 -21.07 0.28 -1.23
CA PHE A 18 -22.25 -0.31 -1.87
C PHE A 18 -22.85 0.66 -2.90
N THR A 19 -23.12 0.13 -4.09
CA THR A 19 -23.99 0.79 -5.07
C THR A 19 -25.44 0.42 -4.84
N LEU A 20 -26.35 1.06 -5.56
CA LEU A 20 -27.74 0.60 -5.62
C LEU A 20 -27.78 -0.84 -6.14
N SER A 21 -28.69 -1.65 -5.58
CA SER A 21 -28.88 -3.04 -5.99
C SER A 21 -29.40 -3.11 -7.42
N ILE A 22 -29.04 -4.18 -8.11
CA ILE A 22 -29.33 -4.37 -9.54
C ILE A 22 -30.01 -5.70 -9.83
N GLU A 23 -30.73 -5.72 -10.95
CA GLU A 23 -31.26 -6.93 -11.57
C GLU A 23 -31.04 -6.86 -13.10
N ALA A 24 -30.86 -7.99 -13.77
CA ALA A 24 -30.88 -8.01 -15.23
C ALA A 24 -32.24 -7.58 -15.76
N ALA A 25 -32.26 -6.68 -16.75
CA ALA A 25 -33.51 -6.18 -17.35
C ALA A 25 -34.28 -7.27 -18.09
N ARG A 26 -33.62 -8.39 -18.44
CA ARG A 26 -34.22 -9.52 -19.18
C ARG A 26 -33.57 -10.82 -18.75
N GLY A 27 -34.31 -11.94 -18.93
CA GLY A 27 -33.77 -13.27 -18.71
C GLY A 27 -33.81 -13.71 -17.24
N VAL A 28 -34.49 -13.02 -16.38
CA VAL A 28 -34.73 -13.35 -14.97
C VAL A 28 -36.23 -13.53 -14.71
N THR A 29 -36.58 -14.25 -13.67
CA THR A 29 -37.96 -14.39 -13.16
C THR A 29 -38.18 -13.44 -11.98
N THR A 30 -37.97 -13.93 -10.76
CA THR A 30 -38.08 -13.11 -9.53
C THR A 30 -36.73 -12.46 -9.12
N GLY A 31 -35.64 -12.82 -9.80
CA GLY A 31 -34.30 -12.33 -9.47
C GLY A 31 -33.63 -13.04 -8.28
N ILE A 32 -34.36 -13.84 -7.51
CA ILE A 32 -33.86 -14.40 -6.23
C ILE A 32 -33.14 -15.73 -6.42
N SER A 33 -33.52 -16.53 -7.45
CA SER A 33 -32.92 -17.85 -7.67
C SER A 33 -31.41 -17.73 -7.92
N ALA A 34 -30.65 -18.79 -7.64
CA ALA A 34 -29.24 -18.85 -7.96
C ALA A 34 -28.97 -18.60 -9.46
N ALA A 35 -29.86 -19.10 -10.31
CA ALA A 35 -29.79 -18.92 -11.77
C ALA A 35 -30.00 -17.43 -12.16
N ASP A 36 -31.02 -16.77 -11.61
CA ASP A 36 -31.32 -15.37 -11.87
C ASP A 36 -30.18 -14.45 -11.39
N ARG A 37 -29.65 -14.72 -10.16
CA ARG A 37 -28.51 -13.98 -9.62
C ARG A 37 -27.26 -14.16 -10.49
N ALA A 38 -26.94 -15.39 -10.89
CA ALA A 38 -25.83 -15.68 -11.78
C ALA A 38 -26.01 -15.00 -13.14
N HIS A 39 -27.22 -14.94 -13.67
CA HIS A 39 -27.53 -14.25 -14.91
C HIS A 39 -27.31 -12.74 -14.77
N THR A 40 -27.84 -12.12 -13.73
CA THR A 40 -27.68 -10.69 -13.44
C THR A 40 -26.18 -10.32 -13.32
N ILE A 41 -25.39 -11.12 -12.61
CA ILE A 41 -23.95 -10.91 -12.49
C ILE A 41 -23.27 -11.00 -13.87
N LYS A 42 -23.57 -12.03 -14.66
CA LYS A 42 -23.00 -12.19 -16.03
C LYS A 42 -23.34 -11.01 -16.94
N VAL A 43 -24.56 -10.50 -16.86
CA VAL A 43 -24.97 -9.30 -17.61
C VAL A 43 -24.17 -8.09 -17.15
N ALA A 44 -24.06 -7.87 -15.84
CA ALA A 44 -23.38 -6.72 -15.27
C ALA A 44 -21.88 -6.67 -15.57
N VAL A 45 -21.19 -7.83 -15.59
CA VAL A 45 -19.73 -7.89 -15.82
C VAL A 45 -19.35 -8.03 -17.29
N SER A 46 -20.33 -8.14 -18.20
CA SER A 46 -20.06 -8.22 -19.62
C SER A 46 -19.36 -6.96 -20.12
N SER A 47 -18.32 -7.12 -20.94
CA SER A 47 -17.62 -6.01 -21.58
C SER A 47 -18.53 -5.07 -22.42
N ASN A 48 -19.70 -5.60 -22.85
CA ASN A 48 -20.72 -4.87 -23.62
C ASN A 48 -21.88 -4.35 -22.77
N ALA A 49 -21.84 -4.53 -21.44
CA ALA A 49 -22.90 -4.14 -20.54
C ALA A 49 -23.19 -2.64 -20.61
N ARG A 50 -24.45 -2.29 -20.63
CA ARG A 50 -24.94 -0.90 -20.68
C ARG A 50 -25.93 -0.67 -19.54
N PRO A 51 -26.14 0.58 -19.09
CA PRO A 51 -27.13 0.87 -18.05
C PRO A 51 -28.52 0.29 -18.30
N LYS A 52 -28.99 0.27 -19.55
CA LYS A 52 -30.29 -0.27 -19.96
C LYS A 52 -30.43 -1.79 -19.89
N ASP A 53 -29.34 -2.50 -19.72
CA ASP A 53 -29.31 -3.97 -19.59
C ASP A 53 -29.61 -4.39 -18.13
N LEU A 54 -29.67 -3.40 -17.22
CA LEU A 54 -29.94 -3.56 -15.81
C LEU A 54 -31.16 -2.72 -15.39
N VAL A 55 -31.82 -3.16 -14.32
CA VAL A 55 -32.87 -2.39 -13.59
C VAL A 55 -32.49 -2.29 -12.14
N GLN A 56 -33.05 -1.29 -11.45
CA GLN A 56 -32.85 -0.97 -10.06
C GLN A 56 -34.21 -0.73 -9.40
N PRO A 57 -34.46 -1.21 -8.16
CA PRO A 57 -33.59 -2.10 -7.36
C PRO A 57 -33.61 -3.54 -7.84
N GLY A 58 -32.71 -4.38 -7.31
CA GLY A 58 -32.63 -5.82 -7.59
C GLY A 58 -32.06 -6.61 -6.42
N HIS A 59 -31.61 -7.84 -6.67
CA HIS A 59 -31.16 -8.77 -5.64
C HIS A 59 -29.63 -8.98 -5.63
N ILE A 60 -28.92 -8.30 -6.50
CA ILE A 60 -27.45 -8.24 -6.50
C ILE A 60 -27.00 -6.86 -6.02
N PHE A 61 -26.03 -6.85 -5.11
CA PHE A 61 -25.51 -5.63 -4.47
C PHE A 61 -24.06 -5.42 -4.87
N PRO A 62 -23.78 -4.66 -5.93
CA PRO A 62 -22.43 -4.41 -6.35
C PRO A 62 -21.67 -3.52 -5.35
N LEU A 63 -20.37 -3.82 -5.22
CA LEU A 63 -19.41 -2.99 -4.49
C LEU A 63 -18.46 -2.36 -5.49
N LYS A 64 -18.13 -1.09 -5.28
CA LYS A 64 -17.17 -0.36 -6.13
C LYS A 64 -15.75 -0.55 -5.57
N ALA A 65 -14.91 -1.28 -6.29
CA ALA A 65 -13.49 -1.39 -5.95
C ALA A 65 -12.77 -0.05 -6.17
N GLN A 66 -11.76 0.22 -5.36
CA GLN A 66 -10.90 1.39 -5.55
C GLN A 66 -9.97 1.19 -6.76
N PRO A 67 -9.76 2.24 -7.59
CA PRO A 67 -8.71 2.22 -8.60
C PRO A 67 -7.35 1.89 -7.97
N GLY A 68 -6.54 1.05 -8.66
CA GLY A 68 -5.28 0.55 -8.10
C GLY A 68 -5.41 -0.75 -7.30
N GLY A 69 -6.64 -1.21 -7.00
CA GLY A 69 -6.89 -2.48 -6.33
C GLY A 69 -6.31 -2.56 -4.93
N VAL A 70 -5.77 -3.72 -4.53
CA VAL A 70 -5.20 -3.92 -3.17
C VAL A 70 -4.02 -3.00 -2.87
N LEU A 71 -3.38 -2.40 -3.86
CA LEU A 71 -2.30 -1.42 -3.65
C LEU A 71 -2.86 -0.07 -3.16
N SER A 72 -4.10 0.27 -3.50
CA SER A 72 -4.78 1.47 -3.00
C SER A 72 -5.54 1.20 -1.70
N ARG A 73 -6.30 0.12 -1.64
CA ARG A 73 -7.08 -0.28 -0.47
C ARG A 73 -6.98 -1.78 -0.26
N ALA A 74 -6.45 -2.19 0.90
CA ALA A 74 -6.30 -3.60 1.27
C ALA A 74 -7.64 -4.22 1.69
N GLY A 75 -8.57 -4.35 0.74
CA GLY A 75 -9.91 -4.89 0.95
C GLY A 75 -10.19 -6.14 0.11
N HIS A 76 -11.13 -6.98 0.55
CA HIS A 76 -11.54 -8.17 -0.20
C HIS A 76 -12.20 -7.82 -1.54
N THR A 77 -12.86 -6.67 -1.63
CA THR A 77 -13.43 -6.16 -2.89
C THR A 77 -12.34 -5.93 -3.94
N GLU A 78 -11.28 -5.25 -3.54
CA GLU A 78 -10.11 -5.00 -4.39
C GLU A 78 -9.37 -6.29 -4.71
N ALA A 79 -9.20 -7.18 -3.72
CA ALA A 79 -8.52 -8.46 -3.90
C ALA A 79 -9.23 -9.35 -4.91
N GLY A 80 -10.56 -9.42 -4.87
CA GLY A 80 -11.35 -10.18 -5.83
C GLY A 80 -11.18 -9.67 -7.28
N CYS A 81 -11.23 -8.35 -7.47
CA CYS A 81 -11.02 -7.72 -8.77
C CYS A 81 -9.58 -7.94 -9.27
N ASP A 82 -8.58 -7.83 -8.39
CA ASP A 82 -7.18 -8.05 -8.76
C ASP A 82 -6.88 -9.49 -9.14
N LEU A 83 -7.41 -10.46 -8.39
CA LEU A 83 -7.24 -11.88 -8.73
C LEU A 83 -7.86 -12.20 -10.09
N ALA A 84 -9.06 -11.67 -10.37
CA ALA A 84 -9.70 -11.83 -11.68
C ALA A 84 -8.84 -11.21 -12.80
N ARG A 85 -8.39 -9.98 -12.62
CA ARG A 85 -7.52 -9.26 -13.57
C ARG A 85 -6.20 -10.00 -13.82
N LEU A 86 -5.54 -10.46 -12.75
CA LEU A 86 -4.28 -11.21 -12.84
C LEU A 86 -4.45 -12.56 -13.54
N ALA A 87 -5.64 -13.14 -13.47
CA ALA A 87 -6.00 -14.34 -14.21
C ALA A 87 -6.39 -14.07 -15.70
N GLY A 88 -6.34 -12.82 -16.16
CA GLY A 88 -6.73 -12.43 -17.51
C GLY A 88 -8.25 -12.37 -17.74
N LEU A 89 -9.03 -12.27 -16.67
CA LEU A 89 -10.49 -12.17 -16.69
C LEU A 89 -10.93 -10.72 -16.48
N GLU A 90 -12.22 -10.45 -16.69
CA GLU A 90 -12.83 -9.18 -16.33
C GLU A 90 -12.63 -8.90 -14.82
N PRO A 91 -12.24 -7.67 -14.42
CA PRO A 91 -11.89 -7.36 -13.02
C PRO A 91 -13.15 -7.26 -12.13
N ALA A 92 -13.84 -8.37 -11.97
CA ALA A 92 -15.02 -8.51 -11.14
C ALA A 92 -15.03 -9.89 -10.45
N ALA A 93 -15.54 -9.92 -9.24
CA ALA A 93 -15.63 -11.15 -8.45
C ALA A 93 -16.92 -11.17 -7.64
N VAL A 94 -17.40 -12.38 -7.37
CA VAL A 94 -18.46 -12.62 -6.37
C VAL A 94 -17.76 -12.95 -5.06
N ILE A 95 -18.11 -12.24 -4.02
CA ILE A 95 -17.58 -12.46 -2.67
C ILE A 95 -18.68 -12.87 -1.72
N VAL A 96 -18.35 -13.72 -0.77
CA VAL A 96 -19.26 -14.20 0.27
C VAL A 96 -18.45 -14.55 1.53
N GLU A 97 -18.99 -14.19 2.67
CA GLU A 97 -18.42 -14.55 3.96
C GLU A 97 -18.77 -16.00 4.32
N ILE A 98 -17.80 -16.73 4.86
CA ILE A 98 -18.02 -18.10 5.36
C ILE A 98 -18.45 -18.03 6.82
N MET A 99 -19.61 -18.61 7.11
CA MET A 99 -20.17 -18.73 8.45
C MET A 99 -20.05 -20.16 8.96
N ASN A 100 -19.86 -20.31 10.25
CA ASN A 100 -19.98 -21.59 10.95
C ASN A 100 -21.44 -22.05 11.02
N SER A 101 -21.66 -23.33 11.29
CA SER A 101 -22.99 -23.92 11.39
C SER A 101 -23.85 -23.33 12.53
N ASP A 102 -23.23 -22.74 13.53
CA ASP A 102 -23.88 -22.03 14.63
C ASP A 102 -24.26 -20.58 14.31
N GLY A 103 -23.94 -20.10 13.09
CA GLY A 103 -24.20 -18.72 12.63
C GLY A 103 -23.11 -17.73 12.96
N THR A 104 -22.04 -18.11 13.65
CA THR A 104 -20.89 -17.23 13.88
C THR A 104 -20.02 -17.15 12.64
N MET A 105 -19.24 -16.06 12.52
CA MET A 105 -18.30 -15.90 11.40
C MET A 105 -17.12 -16.82 11.57
N ALA A 106 -16.79 -17.62 10.54
CA ALA A 106 -15.61 -18.47 10.51
C ALA A 106 -14.32 -17.62 10.65
N ARG A 107 -13.39 -18.09 11.46
CA ARG A 107 -12.09 -17.47 11.69
C ARG A 107 -10.99 -18.38 11.15
N ARG A 108 -9.73 -17.98 11.29
CA ARG A 108 -8.58 -18.63 10.66
C ARG A 108 -8.59 -20.16 10.80
N ASP A 109 -8.78 -20.66 12.03
CA ASP A 109 -8.76 -22.10 12.31
C ASP A 109 -9.95 -22.85 11.65
N ASP A 110 -11.11 -22.19 11.58
CA ASP A 110 -12.31 -22.73 10.92
C ASP A 110 -12.12 -22.74 9.40
N LEU A 111 -11.57 -21.64 8.86
CA LEU A 111 -11.31 -21.49 7.44
C LEU A 111 -10.27 -22.50 6.92
N GLU A 112 -9.24 -22.81 7.70
CA GLU A 112 -8.25 -23.84 7.33
C GLU A 112 -8.88 -25.23 7.24
N LYS A 113 -9.74 -25.58 8.19
CA LYS A 113 -10.50 -26.84 8.14
C LYS A 113 -11.45 -26.87 6.95
N PHE A 114 -12.19 -25.78 6.74
CA PHE A 114 -13.12 -25.65 5.62
C PHE A 114 -12.40 -25.77 4.27
N ALA A 115 -11.29 -25.08 4.11
CA ALA A 115 -10.50 -25.12 2.89
C ALA A 115 -9.94 -26.52 2.62
N HIS A 116 -9.45 -27.22 3.65
CA HIS A 116 -8.98 -28.58 3.52
C HIS A 116 -10.13 -29.54 3.12
N GLN A 117 -11.31 -29.41 3.77
CA GLN A 117 -12.47 -30.24 3.49
C GLN A 117 -12.99 -30.06 2.05
N HIS A 118 -12.92 -28.83 1.51
CA HIS A 118 -13.46 -28.47 0.20
C HIS A 118 -12.39 -28.29 -0.88
N GLU A 119 -11.14 -28.65 -0.60
CA GLU A 119 -9.98 -28.53 -1.51
C GLU A 119 -9.82 -27.09 -2.05
N LEU A 120 -10.06 -26.08 -1.19
CA LEU A 120 -9.94 -24.67 -1.52
C LEU A 120 -8.55 -24.14 -1.17
N LYS A 121 -8.11 -23.16 -1.93
CA LYS A 121 -6.88 -22.42 -1.65
C LYS A 121 -7.17 -21.27 -0.68
N ILE A 122 -6.25 -21.02 0.23
CA ILE A 122 -6.26 -19.83 1.10
C ILE A 122 -5.12 -18.91 0.70
N GLY A 123 -5.41 -17.64 0.53
CA GLY A 123 -4.43 -16.56 0.35
C GLY A 123 -4.70 -15.42 1.32
N THR A 124 -3.73 -14.54 1.51
CA THR A 124 -3.90 -13.30 2.27
C THR A 124 -3.82 -12.09 1.35
N ILE A 125 -4.51 -11.00 1.73
CA ILE A 125 -4.39 -9.73 1.00
C ILE A 125 -2.96 -9.22 1.04
N ALA A 126 -2.23 -9.44 2.14
CA ALA A 126 -0.82 -9.07 2.27
C ALA A 126 0.07 -9.77 1.24
N ASP A 127 -0.13 -11.08 1.01
CA ASP A 127 0.61 -11.83 -0.01
C ASP A 127 0.28 -11.35 -1.43
N LEU A 128 -0.99 -10.99 -1.69
CA LEU A 128 -1.40 -10.43 -2.98
C LEU A 128 -0.78 -9.04 -3.22
N ILE A 129 -0.74 -8.18 -2.20
CA ILE A 129 -0.04 -6.90 -2.25
C ILE A 129 1.44 -7.12 -2.57
N HIS A 130 2.11 -8.00 -1.85
CA HIS A 130 3.51 -8.33 -2.09
C HIS A 130 3.73 -8.85 -3.53
N TYR A 131 2.92 -9.79 -3.98
CA TYR A 131 2.99 -10.31 -5.34
C TYR A 131 2.88 -9.20 -6.39
N ARG A 132 1.89 -8.30 -6.26
CA ARG A 132 1.69 -7.19 -7.19
C ARG A 132 2.85 -6.19 -7.17
N LEU A 133 3.38 -5.86 -5.98
CA LEU A 133 4.52 -4.94 -5.84
C LEU A 133 5.79 -5.49 -6.49
N VAL A 134 5.99 -6.81 -6.44
CA VAL A 134 7.16 -7.46 -7.07
C VAL A 134 6.99 -7.60 -8.58
N THR A 135 5.77 -7.89 -9.05
CA THR A 135 5.51 -8.21 -10.47
C THR A 135 5.09 -7.03 -11.32
N GLU A 136 4.54 -5.97 -10.71
CA GLU A 136 4.05 -4.79 -11.42
C GLU A 136 4.96 -3.59 -11.15
N LYS A 137 5.36 -2.86 -12.20
CA LYS A 137 6.04 -1.56 -12.05
C LYS A 137 4.96 -0.50 -11.86
N THR A 138 4.80 0.00 -10.63
CA THR A 138 3.83 1.05 -10.30
C THR A 138 4.45 2.44 -10.19
N THR A 139 5.77 2.51 -10.06
CA THR A 139 6.51 3.74 -9.77
C THR A 139 7.32 4.17 -10.99
N PHE A 140 7.18 5.43 -11.42
CA PHE A 140 7.80 5.98 -12.62
C PHE A 140 8.48 7.31 -12.32
N CYS A 141 9.72 7.50 -12.80
CA CYS A 141 10.41 8.78 -12.72
C CYS A 141 9.76 9.80 -13.67
N LEU A 142 9.34 10.93 -13.12
CA LEU A 142 8.71 12.02 -13.88
C LEU A 142 9.71 13.08 -14.30
N SER A 143 10.68 13.40 -13.46
CA SER A 143 11.66 14.46 -13.71
C SER A 143 12.88 14.29 -12.84
N GLU A 144 13.99 14.86 -13.31
CA GLU A 144 15.24 14.95 -12.54
C GLU A 144 15.82 16.37 -12.67
N ARG A 145 16.48 16.85 -11.61
CA ARG A 145 17.10 18.17 -11.56
C ARG A 145 18.12 18.25 -10.43
N LEU A 146 19.18 19.01 -10.64
CA LEU A 146 20.10 19.36 -9.56
C LEU A 146 19.47 20.42 -8.65
N VAL A 147 19.61 20.21 -7.35
CA VAL A 147 19.15 21.14 -6.31
C VAL A 147 20.24 21.36 -5.29
N ASP A 148 20.45 22.62 -4.91
CA ASP A 148 21.37 22.97 -3.84
C ASP A 148 20.62 23.01 -2.52
N THR A 149 21.16 22.31 -1.54
CA THR A 149 20.65 22.28 -0.18
C THR A 149 21.73 22.76 0.79
N ARG A 150 21.37 23.02 2.05
CA ARG A 150 22.37 23.32 3.08
C ARG A 150 23.34 22.15 3.35
N TYR A 151 23.06 20.97 2.82
CA TYR A 151 23.90 19.76 2.92
C TYR A 151 24.73 19.51 1.65
N GLY A 152 24.68 20.40 0.66
CA GLY A 152 25.34 20.27 -0.64
C GLY A 152 24.35 20.06 -1.78
N SER A 153 24.92 19.81 -2.97
CA SER A 153 24.14 19.61 -4.19
C SER A 153 23.70 18.15 -4.33
N PHE A 154 22.42 17.95 -4.61
CA PHE A 154 21.82 16.64 -4.84
C PHE A 154 21.11 16.59 -6.19
N LEU A 155 21.14 15.43 -6.84
CA LEU A 155 20.22 15.13 -7.93
C LEU A 155 18.87 14.75 -7.32
N LEU A 156 17.86 15.58 -7.52
CA LEU A 156 16.49 15.33 -7.10
C LEU A 156 15.73 14.66 -8.22
N LYS A 157 15.25 13.43 -8.00
CA LYS A 157 14.30 12.74 -8.89
C LYS A 157 12.91 12.74 -8.27
N THR A 158 11.89 13.03 -9.09
CA THR A 158 10.49 12.98 -8.69
C THR A 158 9.86 11.74 -9.30
N TYR A 159 9.21 10.93 -8.47
CA TYR A 159 8.52 9.70 -8.86
C TYR A 159 7.02 9.83 -8.68
N LEU A 160 6.25 9.20 -9.56
CA LEU A 160 4.81 9.02 -9.44
C LEU A 160 4.52 7.55 -9.14
N ASP A 161 3.83 7.29 -8.05
CA ASP A 161 3.16 6.01 -7.81
C ASP A 161 1.77 6.05 -8.45
N ASN A 162 1.62 5.35 -9.58
CA ASN A 162 0.37 5.30 -10.33
C ASN A 162 -0.76 4.57 -9.60
N ALA A 163 -0.44 3.66 -8.67
CA ALA A 163 -1.45 2.94 -7.92
C ALA A 163 -2.23 3.85 -6.96
N ARG A 164 -1.54 4.87 -6.43
CA ARG A 164 -2.09 5.79 -5.42
C ARG A 164 -2.20 7.23 -5.91
N HIS A 165 -1.64 7.54 -7.08
CA HIS A 165 -1.48 8.91 -7.59
C HIS A 165 -0.69 9.84 -6.67
N GLU A 166 0.28 9.27 -5.94
CA GLU A 166 1.15 9.98 -5.01
C GLU A 166 2.51 10.27 -5.64
N LYS A 167 3.13 11.38 -5.21
CA LYS A 167 4.48 11.72 -5.64
C LYS A 167 5.47 11.49 -4.53
N HIS A 168 6.60 10.88 -4.88
CA HIS A 168 7.71 10.61 -3.99
C HIS A 168 9.00 11.23 -4.56
N PHE A 169 10.02 11.33 -3.75
CA PHE A 169 11.25 12.01 -4.12
C PHE A 169 12.47 11.16 -3.76
N ALA A 170 13.50 11.20 -4.60
CA ALA A 170 14.80 10.66 -4.27
C ALA A 170 15.85 11.78 -4.38
N LEU A 171 16.63 11.97 -3.31
CA LEU A 171 17.77 12.88 -3.26
C LEU A 171 19.03 12.01 -3.34
N ILE A 172 19.84 12.22 -4.36
CA ILE A 172 20.98 11.38 -4.72
C ILE A 172 22.23 12.24 -4.67
N MET A 173 23.25 11.79 -3.96
CA MET A 173 24.57 12.40 -3.94
C MET A 173 25.60 11.42 -4.42
N GLY A 174 26.49 11.88 -5.31
CA GLY A 174 27.56 11.05 -5.90
C GLY A 174 27.03 9.97 -6.83
N ASP A 175 27.93 9.11 -7.27
CA ASP A 175 27.61 7.95 -8.10
C ASP A 175 27.14 6.81 -7.21
N VAL A 176 25.87 6.41 -7.32
CA VAL A 176 25.23 5.35 -6.51
C VAL A 176 25.15 4.01 -7.21
N GLU A 177 25.49 3.97 -8.49
CA GLU A 177 25.65 2.74 -9.24
C GLU A 177 27.04 2.13 -8.97
N GLY A 178 27.19 0.83 -9.13
CA GLY A 178 28.48 0.14 -9.03
C GLY A 178 28.60 -0.83 -7.85
N GLU A 179 29.81 -1.37 -7.67
CA GLU A 179 30.08 -2.50 -6.76
C GLU A 179 30.02 -2.14 -5.27
N THR A 180 30.36 -0.90 -4.91
CA THR A 180 30.33 -0.46 -3.51
C THR A 180 28.90 -0.06 -3.10
N PRO A 181 28.31 -0.72 -2.11
CA PRO A 181 26.95 -0.39 -1.69
C PRO A 181 26.83 1.04 -1.16
N PRO A 182 25.92 1.89 -1.71
CA PRO A 182 25.71 3.25 -1.21
C PRO A 182 24.98 3.26 0.13
N LEU A 183 25.09 4.40 0.86
CA LEU A 183 24.18 4.69 1.96
C LEU A 183 22.77 4.91 1.40
N VAL A 184 21.78 4.28 2.02
CA VAL A 184 20.38 4.43 1.64
C VAL A 184 19.53 4.72 2.86
N ARG A 185 18.67 5.74 2.75
CA ARG A 185 17.58 6.00 3.70
C ARG A 185 16.26 6.01 2.95
N VAL A 186 15.32 5.18 3.36
CA VAL A 186 13.91 5.33 3.01
C VAL A 186 13.22 6.04 4.18
N HIS A 187 12.70 7.23 3.92
CA HIS A 187 12.16 8.13 4.93
C HIS A 187 10.71 8.49 4.62
N HIS A 188 9.85 8.41 5.63
CA HIS A 188 8.49 8.95 5.57
C HIS A 188 8.50 10.35 6.18
N ASN A 189 7.91 11.31 5.48
CA ASN A 189 7.73 12.63 6.08
C ASN A 189 6.83 12.53 7.32
N ARG A 190 7.29 13.16 8.38
CA ARG A 190 6.55 13.33 9.63
C ARG A 190 6.73 14.78 10.06
N SER A 191 5.76 15.65 9.76
CA SER A 191 5.87 17.08 10.00
C SER A 191 6.15 17.40 11.46
N ALA A 192 5.57 16.69 12.40
CA ALA A 192 5.85 16.86 13.82
C ALA A 192 7.34 16.67 14.16
N ARG A 193 8.02 15.69 13.53
CA ARG A 193 9.44 15.40 13.75
C ARG A 193 10.36 16.21 12.85
N ASP A 194 10.06 16.27 11.55
CA ASP A 194 10.99 16.80 10.55
C ASP A 194 10.91 18.31 10.43
N LEU A 195 9.76 18.94 10.74
CA LEU A 195 9.58 20.40 10.72
C LEU A 195 9.55 21.01 12.12
N LEU A 196 8.81 20.40 13.06
CA LEU A 196 8.67 20.95 14.41
C LEU A 196 9.74 20.45 15.37
N ALA A 197 10.59 19.49 14.92
CA ALA A 197 11.66 18.88 15.73
C ALA A 197 11.15 18.26 17.05
N ILE A 198 9.90 17.76 17.07
CA ILE A 198 9.35 17.09 18.24
C ILE A 198 9.96 15.69 18.31
N GLU A 199 10.64 15.41 19.40
CA GLU A 199 11.27 14.12 19.68
C GLU A 199 10.33 13.24 20.51
N ASN A 200 10.13 12.01 20.07
CA ASN A 200 9.45 11.00 20.85
C ASN A 200 10.52 10.14 21.56
N PRO A 201 10.41 9.82 22.84
CA PRO A 201 11.36 8.98 23.56
C PRO A 201 11.62 7.62 22.90
N GLY A 202 10.66 7.07 22.13
CA GLY A 202 10.81 5.88 21.30
C GLY A 202 11.61 6.07 20.01
N ASP A 203 11.73 7.30 19.52
CA ASP A 203 12.37 7.64 18.23
C ASP A 203 13.86 8.07 18.37
N LEU A 204 14.37 8.17 19.59
CA LEU A 204 15.73 8.66 19.89
C LEU A 204 16.87 7.88 19.22
N LYS A 205 16.59 6.72 18.63
CA LYS A 205 17.58 5.85 17.97
C LYS A 205 17.33 5.72 16.46
N SER A 206 16.55 6.60 15.86
CA SER A 206 16.22 6.50 14.44
C SER A 206 16.71 7.75 13.67
N TRP A 207 17.12 7.53 12.41
CA TRP A 207 17.55 8.58 11.52
C TRP A 207 16.38 9.53 11.18
N SER A 208 16.52 10.84 11.44
CA SER A 208 15.62 11.88 10.93
C SER A 208 15.92 12.18 9.47
N PHE A 209 15.06 12.96 8.80
CA PHE A 209 15.36 13.48 7.46
C PHE A 209 16.69 14.24 7.45
N HIS A 210 16.85 15.17 8.36
CA HIS A 210 18.02 16.05 8.41
C HIS A 210 19.32 15.32 8.76
N SER A 211 19.31 14.45 9.76
CA SER A 211 20.50 13.66 10.12
C SER A 211 20.90 12.68 9.01
N SER A 212 19.94 12.19 8.25
CA SER A 212 20.21 11.34 7.07
C SER A 212 20.88 12.11 5.95
N MET A 213 20.40 13.32 5.65
CA MET A 213 20.99 14.22 4.65
C MET A 213 22.42 14.60 5.02
N GLU A 214 22.65 14.93 6.28
CA GLU A 214 23.98 15.27 6.81
C GLU A 214 24.95 14.10 6.69
N ARG A 215 24.51 12.88 7.05
CA ARG A 215 25.34 11.67 6.96
C ARG A 215 25.69 11.31 5.52
N ILE A 216 24.73 11.40 4.59
CA ILE A 216 24.96 11.17 3.15
C ILE A 216 25.94 12.22 2.61
N SER A 217 25.76 13.49 2.99
CA SER A 217 26.66 14.57 2.59
C SER A 217 28.09 14.36 3.10
N ALA A 218 28.25 13.96 4.35
CA ALA A 218 29.56 13.69 4.94
C ALA A 218 30.30 12.53 4.25
N GLU A 219 29.58 11.53 3.76
CA GLU A 219 30.12 10.42 2.98
C GLU A 219 30.35 10.79 1.50
N GLY A 220 29.65 11.80 1.00
CA GLY A 220 29.69 12.24 -0.40
C GLY A 220 28.98 11.30 -1.37
N ARG A 221 28.30 10.25 -0.88
CA ARG A 221 27.65 9.23 -1.69
C ARG A 221 26.47 8.59 -0.96
N GLY A 222 25.29 8.59 -1.57
CA GLY A 222 24.13 7.93 -1.01
C GLY A 222 22.81 8.44 -1.56
N VAL A 223 21.73 7.83 -1.10
CA VAL A 223 20.35 8.13 -1.53
C VAL A 223 19.44 8.28 -0.32
N LEU A 224 18.68 9.36 -0.29
CA LEU A 224 17.51 9.49 0.56
C LEU A 224 16.25 9.41 -0.31
N VAL A 225 15.46 8.34 -0.13
CA VAL A 225 14.13 8.21 -0.73
C VAL A 225 13.12 8.78 0.27
N LEU A 226 12.44 9.86 -0.12
CA LEU A 226 11.36 10.46 0.65
C LEU A 226 10.02 9.93 0.12
N LEU A 227 9.40 9.03 0.86
CA LEU A 227 8.03 8.60 0.64
C LEU A 227 7.11 9.67 1.24
N TYR A 228 6.66 10.57 0.37
CA TYR A 228 5.89 11.73 0.78
C TYR A 228 4.40 11.39 0.86
N ASN A 229 3.80 11.66 2.00
CA ASN A 229 2.36 11.66 2.23
C ASN A 229 1.91 13.09 2.57
N ALA A 230 0.80 13.52 1.99
CA ALA A 230 0.19 14.79 2.37
C ALA A 230 -0.43 14.65 3.78
N GLU A 231 0.16 15.32 4.76
CA GLU A 231 -0.38 15.40 6.12
C GLU A 231 -1.30 16.63 6.23
N THR A 232 -2.49 16.43 6.79
CA THR A 232 -3.36 17.52 7.20
C THR A 232 -2.92 18.09 8.55
N ALA A 233 -3.44 19.25 8.96
CA ALA A 233 -3.16 19.80 10.29
C ALA A 233 -3.62 18.84 11.40
N ASP A 234 -4.74 18.15 11.21
CA ASP A 234 -5.27 17.17 12.16
C ASP A 234 -4.36 15.93 12.27
N ASP A 235 -3.75 15.49 11.17
CA ASP A 235 -2.77 14.39 11.19
C ASP A 235 -1.53 14.76 12.00
N VAL A 236 -1.04 15.99 11.84
CA VAL A 236 0.10 16.51 12.59
C VAL A 236 -0.23 16.64 14.07
N ASP A 237 -1.40 17.17 14.41
CA ASP A 237 -1.86 17.30 15.80
C ASP A 237 -1.99 15.93 16.48
N ALA A 238 -2.64 14.98 15.80
CA ALA A 238 -2.74 13.59 16.28
C ALA A 238 -1.37 12.91 16.44
N ALA A 239 -0.37 13.27 15.60
CA ALA A 239 0.99 12.78 15.75
C ALA A 239 1.69 13.37 16.97
N ILE A 240 1.45 14.65 17.26
CA ILE A 240 1.95 15.34 18.46
C ILE A 240 1.33 14.71 19.71
N GLU A 241 0.01 14.54 19.77
CA GLU A 241 -0.65 13.89 20.91
C GLU A 241 -0.11 12.49 21.17
N ARG A 242 0.09 11.68 20.12
CA ARG A 242 0.70 10.35 20.25
C ARG A 242 2.13 10.39 20.81
N SER A 243 2.90 11.42 20.50
CA SER A 243 4.26 11.60 21.02
C SER A 243 4.30 11.88 22.52
N LEU A 244 3.21 12.39 23.07
CA LEU A 244 3.05 12.67 24.51
C LEU A 244 2.53 11.48 25.31
N MET A 245 2.07 10.42 24.63
CA MET A 245 1.56 9.21 25.31
C MET A 245 2.69 8.28 25.76
N PRO A 246 2.49 7.51 26.86
CA PRO A 246 3.44 6.48 27.24
C PRO A 246 3.65 5.43 26.14
N PRO A 247 4.88 4.91 25.95
CA PRO A 247 5.21 4.03 24.82
C PRO A 247 4.40 2.73 24.72
N ASP A 248 3.82 2.25 25.82
CA ASP A 248 3.05 0.99 25.87
C ASP A 248 1.58 1.12 25.41
N THR A 249 1.10 2.33 25.12
CA THR A 249 -0.31 2.58 24.75
C THR A 249 -0.53 2.87 23.26
N ALA A 250 0.54 2.98 22.47
CA ALA A 250 0.43 3.29 21.04
C ALA A 250 -0.06 2.06 20.25
N PRO A 251 -1.15 2.18 19.46
CA PRO A 251 -1.59 1.09 18.59
C PRO A 251 -0.50 0.77 17.57
N GLN A 252 -0.02 -0.46 17.58
CA GLN A 252 0.92 -0.95 16.57
C GLN A 252 0.16 -1.11 15.25
N SER A 253 0.36 -0.18 14.33
CA SER A 253 -0.06 -0.34 12.93
C SER A 253 0.89 -1.30 12.23
N VAL A 254 0.59 -2.60 12.30
CA VAL A 254 1.48 -3.65 11.79
C VAL A 254 0.96 -4.18 10.47
N GLY A 255 1.84 -4.30 9.50
CA GLY A 255 1.74 -5.18 8.33
C GLY A 255 1.49 -4.46 7.00
N GLU A 256 0.30 -3.95 6.75
CA GLU A 256 -0.11 -3.49 5.41
C GLU A 256 0.56 -2.19 4.95
N VAL A 257 0.71 -1.22 5.86
CA VAL A 257 1.40 0.06 5.57
C VAL A 257 2.88 -0.22 5.31
N VAL A 258 3.50 -1.06 6.13
CA VAL A 258 4.93 -1.41 6.01
C VAL A 258 5.23 -2.10 4.68
N TYR A 259 4.40 -3.03 4.21
CA TYR A 259 4.63 -3.71 2.91
C TYR A 259 4.51 -2.76 1.71
N ARG A 260 3.54 -1.84 1.74
CA ARG A 260 3.33 -0.86 0.66
C ARG A 260 4.47 0.15 0.57
N GLU A 261 4.87 0.68 1.71
CA GLU A 261 5.99 1.63 1.82
C GLU A 261 7.31 0.97 1.39
N LEU A 262 7.52 -0.27 1.80
CA LEU A 262 8.64 -1.07 1.37
C LEU A 262 8.63 -1.29 -0.15
N GLY A 263 7.47 -1.54 -0.75
CA GLY A 263 7.30 -1.77 -2.17
C GLY A 263 7.64 -0.54 -3.02
N THR A 264 7.05 0.60 -2.73
CA THR A 264 7.31 1.85 -3.45
C THR A 264 8.77 2.28 -3.31
N GLY A 265 9.31 2.24 -2.08
CA GLY A 265 10.72 2.54 -1.82
C GLY A 265 11.66 1.59 -2.58
N SER A 266 11.36 0.30 -2.61
CA SER A 266 12.14 -0.71 -3.33
C SER A 266 12.11 -0.50 -4.83
N GLN A 267 10.97 -0.18 -5.42
CA GLN A 267 10.86 0.12 -6.85
C GLN A 267 11.67 1.37 -7.23
N ILE A 268 11.66 2.42 -6.39
CA ILE A 268 12.49 3.61 -6.60
C ILE A 268 13.98 3.25 -6.55
N LEU A 269 14.42 2.47 -5.56
CA LEU A 269 15.82 2.05 -5.45
C LEU A 269 16.25 1.20 -6.65
N ARG A 270 15.41 0.31 -7.13
CA ARG A 270 15.65 -0.48 -8.35
C ARG A 270 15.77 0.40 -9.59
N ASP A 271 14.92 1.39 -9.74
CA ASP A 271 14.97 2.35 -10.86
C ASP A 271 16.24 3.21 -10.83
N LEU A 272 16.85 3.39 -9.65
CA LEU A 272 18.15 4.04 -9.45
C LEU A 272 19.36 3.09 -9.66
N GLY A 273 19.15 1.85 -10.12
CA GLY A 273 20.20 0.86 -10.33
C GLY A 273 20.79 0.28 -9.03
N ILE A 274 20.18 0.51 -7.89
CA ILE A 274 20.65 0.01 -6.60
C ILE A 274 20.16 -1.42 -6.39
N HIS A 275 21.09 -2.34 -6.23
CA HIS A 275 20.83 -3.75 -5.89
C HIS A 275 21.33 -4.10 -4.50
N ARG A 276 22.42 -3.48 -4.07
CA ARG A 276 23.06 -3.67 -2.77
C ARG A 276 23.18 -2.33 -2.06
N MET A 277 22.90 -2.29 -0.76
CA MET A 277 22.89 -1.04 -0.01
C MET A 277 23.33 -1.20 1.44
N ARG A 278 23.79 -0.11 2.02
CA ARG A 278 23.99 0.11 3.45
C ARG A 278 22.79 0.90 3.96
N LEU A 279 21.88 0.24 4.65
CA LEU A 279 20.59 0.83 5.00
C LEU A 279 20.66 1.58 6.34
N MET A 280 20.37 2.87 6.30
CA MET A 280 20.26 3.74 7.47
C MET A 280 18.95 3.47 8.22
N SER A 281 18.95 2.46 9.07
CA SER A 281 17.78 1.97 9.83
C SER A 281 18.26 1.20 11.06
N PRO A 282 17.44 1.08 12.12
CA PRO A 282 17.63 0.02 13.10
C PRO A 282 17.67 -1.35 12.43
N ALA A 283 18.40 -2.30 13.02
CA ALA A 283 18.55 -3.65 12.48
C ALA A 283 17.23 -4.44 12.59
N PHE A 284 16.31 -4.21 11.67
CA PHE A 284 15.11 -5.01 11.47
C PHE A 284 15.28 -5.94 10.27
N LYS A 285 14.95 -7.22 10.42
CA LYS A 285 14.85 -8.11 9.27
C LYS A 285 13.63 -7.73 8.43
N PHE A 286 13.85 -6.98 7.39
CA PHE A 286 12.84 -6.72 6.37
C PHE A 286 12.69 -7.96 5.47
N THR A 287 11.77 -8.86 5.81
CA THR A 287 11.55 -10.14 5.12
C THR A 287 11.01 -10.02 3.68
N GLY A 288 10.70 -8.82 3.19
CA GLY A 288 10.16 -8.59 1.85
C GLY A 288 11.11 -7.97 0.83
N ILE A 289 12.29 -7.49 1.23
CA ILE A 289 13.22 -6.76 0.35
C ILE A 289 13.83 -7.66 -0.73
N SER A 290 14.13 -8.91 -0.41
CA SER A 290 14.73 -9.86 -1.36
C SER A 290 13.84 -10.14 -2.58
N GLY A 291 12.52 -10.03 -2.44
CA GLY A 291 11.58 -10.16 -3.56
C GLY A 291 11.73 -9.05 -4.62
N PHE A 292 12.36 -7.92 -4.26
CA PHE A 292 12.66 -6.82 -5.18
C PHE A 292 14.08 -6.88 -5.75
N ASP A 293 14.81 -7.97 -5.56
CA ASP A 293 16.22 -8.08 -5.95
C ASP A 293 17.08 -6.98 -5.31
N LEU A 294 16.86 -6.73 -4.02
CA LEU A 294 17.58 -5.82 -3.17
C LEU A 294 18.24 -6.58 -2.01
N GLU A 295 19.50 -6.24 -1.72
CA GLU A 295 20.29 -6.80 -0.62
C GLU A 295 20.73 -5.68 0.34
N VAL A 296 20.43 -5.83 1.62
CA VAL A 296 21.00 -4.98 2.67
C VAL A 296 22.30 -5.62 3.14
N THR A 297 23.42 -5.01 2.79
CA THR A 297 24.75 -5.50 3.18
C THR A 297 25.15 -5.08 4.59
N GLU A 298 24.61 -3.96 5.08
CA GLU A 298 24.89 -3.40 6.39
C GLU A 298 23.69 -2.56 6.89
N TYR A 299 23.40 -2.62 8.18
CA TYR A 299 22.49 -1.69 8.85
C TYR A 299 23.30 -0.61 9.56
N VAL A 300 23.16 0.62 9.10
CA VAL A 300 23.80 1.79 9.70
C VAL A 300 22.84 2.37 10.74
N THR A 301 23.10 2.07 12.01
CA THR A 301 22.26 2.55 13.12
C THR A 301 22.59 4.01 13.47
N TYR A 302 21.58 4.74 13.96
CA TYR A 302 21.80 6.10 14.47
C TYR A 302 22.45 6.04 15.85
N ASP A 303 23.64 6.65 15.99
CA ASP A 303 24.25 6.92 17.26
C ASP A 303 24.18 8.43 17.53
N SER A 304 23.58 8.81 18.67
CA SER A 304 23.40 10.21 19.08
C SER A 304 24.72 10.97 19.31
N ARG A 305 25.88 10.31 19.19
CA ARG A 305 27.20 10.93 19.29
C ARG A 305 27.80 11.40 17.97
N GLY A 306 27.05 11.34 16.85
CA GLY A 306 27.44 11.94 15.57
C GLY A 306 28.60 11.24 14.83
N THR A 307 29.09 10.10 15.31
CA THR A 307 30.13 9.32 14.64
C THR A 307 29.61 7.91 14.43
N GLY A 308 29.00 7.66 13.24
CA GLY A 308 28.71 6.30 12.83
C GLY A 308 30.01 5.51 12.67
N THR A 309 30.14 4.44 13.44
CA THR A 309 31.10 3.36 13.20
C THR A 309 30.47 2.33 12.28
#